data_d77e595bfad1eb5b40f9af193e01ee1f
#
_entry.id   d77e595bfad1eb5b40f9af193e01ee1f
#
_cell.length_a   1.000
_cell.length_b   1.000
_cell.length_c   1.000
_cell.angle_alpha   90.00
_cell.angle_beta   90.00
_cell.angle_gamma   90.00
#
_symmetry.space_group_name_H-M   'P 1'
#
loop_
_entity.id
_entity.type
_entity.pdbx_description
1 polymer ?
#
loop_
_entity_poly.entity_id
_entity_poly.type
_entity_poly.pdbx_seq_one_letter_code
_entity_poly.pdbx_strand_id
1 'polypeptide(L)'
;ENRTLTISDNGIGMTKEELEANLGTIAKSGSLAFKQENADSKDIDVIGQFGVGFYSAFMVSDCVTVESRAYGESEAYRWQSKGVEGYTVEECDKPDVGTTITLHIKDDTDEEKYSQFLEEYTIKTIVKKYSDYVRYPIRMTVEKRHLKEGTEDEYETVKEDETLNSMIPLWKKNKKEIKPEEYEAFYKDKFMDYEKPLKVIHYKTEGQATYDALLFIPSHAPFDYYTKEYEKGLQLYSKGVLIMDKCKDLLPDHFSFVKGLVDSEDLSLNISREVLQHDHQLKLIAKTIEKKIDSELKKMLETD
;
A
#
# COMPACT_ATOMS: atom_id res chain seq x y z
N GLU A 1 16.25 -3.35 21.38
CA GLU A 1 16.53 -2.95 22.78
C GLU A 1 15.76 -1.67 23.14
N ASN A 2 15.68 -0.67 22.25
CA ASN A 2 15.03 0.63 22.53
C ASN A 2 13.55 0.68 22.14
N ARG A 3 12.95 -0.39 21.66
CA ARG A 3 11.57 -0.47 21.18
C ARG A 3 11.18 0.64 20.18
N THR A 4 12.08 0.97 19.26
CA THR A 4 11.83 2.02 18.27
C THR A 4 11.72 1.47 16.85
N LEU A 5 10.75 2.00 16.09
CA LEU A 5 10.65 1.85 14.66
C LEU A 5 10.92 3.21 14.03
N THR A 6 11.92 3.29 13.16
CA THR A 6 12.29 4.53 12.47
C THR A 6 12.00 4.42 10.98
N ILE A 7 11.34 5.43 10.44
CA ILE A 7 11.00 5.57 9.02
C ILE A 7 11.57 6.89 8.54
N SER A 8 12.42 6.85 7.50
CA SER A 8 13.07 8.04 6.96
C SER A 8 12.78 8.18 5.47
N ASP A 9 12.63 9.39 5.02
CA ASP A 9 12.54 9.76 3.61
C ASP A 9 13.56 10.84 3.25
N ASN A 10 13.86 10.92 1.96
CA ASN A 10 14.69 11.94 1.35
C ASN A 10 13.85 12.94 0.53
N GLY A 11 12.65 13.23 0.98
CA GLY A 11 11.74 14.20 0.39
C GLY A 11 12.17 15.65 0.63
N ILE A 12 11.26 16.58 0.38
CA ILE A 12 11.54 18.03 0.54
C ILE A 12 11.72 18.47 1.99
N GLY A 13 11.37 17.63 2.96
CA GLY A 13 11.36 17.99 4.37
C GLY A 13 10.30 19.03 4.73
N MET A 14 10.39 19.56 5.94
CA MET A 14 9.47 20.57 6.49
C MET A 14 10.25 21.63 7.29
N THR A 15 9.81 22.88 7.18
CA THR A 15 10.26 23.96 8.07
C THR A 15 9.63 23.82 9.47
N LYS A 16 10.02 24.67 10.41
CA LYS A 16 9.42 24.71 11.74
C LYS A 16 7.91 24.96 11.67
N GLU A 17 7.53 25.96 10.90
CA GLU A 17 6.14 26.40 10.73
C GLU A 17 5.29 25.28 10.06
N GLU A 18 5.89 24.56 9.12
CA GLU A 18 5.24 23.40 8.46
C GLU A 18 5.07 22.21 9.40
N LEU A 19 6.06 21.93 10.25
CA LEU A 19 5.94 20.90 11.31
C LEU A 19 4.80 21.25 12.27
N GLU A 20 4.74 22.49 12.77
CA GLU A 20 3.67 22.96 13.65
C GLU A 20 2.30 22.90 12.94
N ALA A 21 2.24 23.35 11.69
CA ALA A 21 1.00 23.41 10.94
C ALA A 21 0.46 22.02 10.53
N ASN A 22 1.33 21.12 10.10
CA ASN A 22 0.94 19.83 9.53
C ASN A 22 0.83 18.72 10.59
N LEU A 23 1.63 18.78 11.66
CA LEU A 23 1.64 17.77 12.72
C LEU A 23 0.97 18.25 14.01
N GLY A 24 0.91 19.56 14.24
CA GLY A 24 0.25 20.16 15.41
C GLY A 24 -1.26 20.35 15.24
N THR A 25 -1.79 20.22 14.02
CA THR A 25 -3.21 20.41 13.73
C THR A 25 -3.80 19.20 13.04
N ILE A 26 -4.79 18.56 13.66
CA ILE A 26 -5.48 17.39 13.09
C ILE A 26 -6.24 17.79 11.81
N ALA A 27 -6.24 16.91 10.81
CA ALA A 27 -6.92 17.07 9.52
C ALA A 27 -6.39 18.22 8.64
N LYS A 28 -5.17 18.68 8.85
CA LYS A 28 -4.47 19.58 7.94
C LYS A 28 -3.49 18.76 7.09
N SER A 29 -3.60 18.87 5.77
CA SER A 29 -2.76 18.15 4.82
C SER A 29 -2.00 19.09 3.91
N GLY A 30 -0.68 19.16 4.08
CA GLY A 30 0.22 19.87 3.16
C GLY A 30 0.17 19.26 1.75
N SER A 31 -0.04 17.95 1.66
CA SER A 31 -0.20 17.26 0.38
C SER A 31 -1.45 17.68 -0.40
N LEU A 32 -2.55 18.00 0.29
CA LEU A 32 -3.76 18.51 -0.37
C LEU A 32 -3.54 19.94 -0.90
N ALA A 33 -2.90 20.81 -0.13
CA ALA A 33 -2.55 22.15 -0.57
C ALA A 33 -1.63 22.10 -1.79
N PHE A 34 -0.58 21.29 -1.75
CA PHE A 34 0.33 21.08 -2.88
C PHE A 34 -0.37 20.57 -4.15
N LYS A 35 -1.33 19.64 -4.02
CA LYS A 35 -2.14 19.17 -5.14
C LYS A 35 -3.02 20.27 -5.74
N GLN A 36 -3.59 21.14 -4.89
CA GLN A 36 -4.43 22.25 -5.35
C GLN A 36 -3.59 23.31 -6.07
N GLU A 37 -2.41 23.64 -5.58
CA GLU A 37 -1.49 24.60 -6.19
C GLU A 37 -0.93 24.11 -7.53
N ASN A 38 -0.85 22.80 -7.73
CA ASN A 38 -0.30 22.15 -8.93
C ASN A 38 -1.36 21.35 -9.71
N ALA A 39 -2.62 21.79 -9.70
CA ALA A 39 -3.75 21.10 -10.32
C ALA A 39 -3.57 20.81 -11.83
N ASP A 40 -2.79 21.60 -12.53
CA ASP A 40 -2.48 21.45 -13.96
C ASP A 40 -1.41 20.38 -14.26
N SER A 41 -0.73 19.88 -13.26
CA SER A 41 0.34 18.88 -13.40
C SER A 41 -0.23 17.46 -13.28
N LYS A 42 -0.31 16.74 -14.40
CA LYS A 42 -0.84 15.36 -14.49
C LYS A 42 0.00 14.31 -13.76
N ASP A 43 1.23 14.63 -13.37
CA ASP A 43 2.20 13.67 -12.80
C ASP A 43 2.29 13.70 -11.27
N ILE A 44 1.46 14.52 -10.60
CA ILE A 44 1.49 14.62 -9.14
C ILE A 44 0.60 13.54 -8.51
N ASP A 45 1.23 12.45 -8.15
CA ASP A 45 0.59 11.33 -7.48
C ASP A 45 0.71 11.47 -5.95
N VAL A 46 -0.23 12.20 -5.36
CA VAL A 46 -0.30 12.42 -3.91
C VAL A 46 -1.25 11.40 -3.29
N ILE A 47 -0.72 10.52 -2.44
CA ILE A 47 -1.49 9.50 -1.71
C ILE A 47 -2.19 10.11 -0.49
N GLY A 48 -1.53 11.03 0.23
CA GLY A 48 -2.07 11.71 1.42
C GLY A 48 -3.07 12.81 1.04
N GLN A 49 -4.31 12.74 1.55
CA GLN A 49 -5.35 13.72 1.23
C GLN A 49 -6.01 14.33 2.47
N PHE A 50 -6.06 13.60 3.59
CA PHE A 50 -6.91 13.96 4.74
C PHE A 50 -6.14 14.53 5.93
N GLY A 51 -4.81 14.46 5.97
CA GLY A 51 -3.99 14.94 7.07
C GLY A 51 -4.18 14.20 8.40
N VAL A 52 -4.71 12.98 8.36
CA VAL A 52 -4.96 12.18 9.57
C VAL A 52 -4.12 10.90 9.65
N GLY A 53 -3.53 10.46 8.54
CA GLY A 53 -2.75 9.21 8.49
C GLY A 53 -1.58 9.20 9.47
N PHE A 54 -0.92 10.33 9.66
CA PHE A 54 0.17 10.49 10.62
C PHE A 54 -0.24 10.11 12.05
N TYR A 55 -1.45 10.48 12.46
CA TYR A 55 -1.91 10.24 13.83
C TYR A 55 -2.15 8.76 14.16
N SER A 56 -2.24 7.89 13.12
CA SER A 56 -2.30 6.45 13.34
C SER A 56 -1.03 5.91 14.01
N ALA A 57 0.09 6.64 13.94
CA ALA A 57 1.31 6.32 14.68
C ALA A 57 1.07 6.17 16.20
N PHE A 58 0.20 7.00 16.78
CA PHE A 58 -0.14 6.92 18.20
C PHE A 58 -1.00 5.71 18.59
N MET A 59 -1.53 4.97 17.63
CA MET A 59 -2.20 3.71 17.92
C MET A 59 -1.22 2.64 18.40
N VAL A 60 0.02 2.68 17.89
CA VAL A 60 1.07 1.68 18.18
C VAL A 60 2.24 2.23 18.99
N SER A 61 2.34 3.54 19.16
CA SER A 61 3.44 4.19 19.88
C SER A 61 2.93 5.09 21.01
N ASP A 62 3.71 5.23 22.05
CA ASP A 62 3.48 6.14 23.19
C ASP A 62 4.21 7.48 23.02
N CYS A 63 5.18 7.53 22.11
CA CYS A 63 5.90 8.75 21.73
C CYS A 63 6.25 8.71 20.25
N VAL A 64 6.01 9.82 19.57
CA VAL A 64 6.37 10.04 18.18
C VAL A 64 7.32 11.23 18.09
N THR A 65 8.49 11.02 17.50
CA THR A 65 9.49 12.03 17.22
C THR A 65 9.63 12.19 15.71
N VAL A 66 9.56 13.43 15.23
CA VAL A 66 9.73 13.77 13.81
C VAL A 66 10.86 14.79 13.70
N GLU A 67 11.92 14.40 13.00
CA GLU A 67 13.06 15.29 12.69
C GLU A 67 13.00 15.63 11.21
N SER A 68 13.01 16.90 10.86
CA SER A 68 12.90 17.32 9.48
C SER A 68 13.82 18.51 9.17
N ARG A 69 14.44 18.46 7.99
CA ARG A 69 15.15 19.58 7.39
C ARG A 69 14.55 19.86 6.01
N ALA A 70 14.03 21.07 5.83
CA ALA A 70 13.45 21.50 4.58
C ALA A 70 14.52 21.70 3.49
N TYR A 71 14.17 21.44 2.25
CA TYR A 71 15.02 21.70 1.10
C TYR A 71 15.33 23.21 0.99
N GLY A 72 16.60 23.54 0.88
CA GLY A 72 17.07 24.91 0.83
C GLY A 72 17.34 25.57 2.20
N GLU A 73 16.97 24.93 3.31
CA GLU A 73 17.21 25.41 4.65
C GLU A 73 18.47 24.78 5.27
N SER A 74 19.13 25.55 6.13
CA SER A 74 20.30 25.08 6.90
C SER A 74 19.88 24.48 8.24
N GLU A 75 18.75 24.91 8.79
CA GLU A 75 18.24 24.52 10.09
C GLU A 75 17.32 23.31 9.98
N ALA A 76 17.38 22.46 11.00
CA ALA A 76 16.51 21.30 11.14
C ALA A 76 15.78 21.37 12.48
N TYR A 77 14.57 20.82 12.50
CA TYR A 77 13.71 20.87 13.67
C TYR A 77 13.19 19.49 14.03
N ARG A 78 13.07 19.29 15.36
CA ARG A 78 12.47 18.11 15.97
C ARG A 78 11.12 18.47 16.57
N TRP A 79 10.09 17.83 16.06
CA TRP A 79 8.76 17.81 16.65
C TRP A 79 8.61 16.52 17.46
N GLN A 80 8.05 16.60 18.67
CA GLN A 80 7.84 15.43 19.52
C GLN A 80 6.50 15.54 20.25
N SER A 81 5.78 14.41 20.33
CA SER A 81 4.51 14.33 21.06
C SER A 81 4.30 12.93 21.65
N LYS A 82 3.59 12.92 22.79
CA LYS A 82 3.02 11.71 23.40
C LYS A 82 1.52 11.56 23.14
N GLY A 83 0.98 12.33 22.20
CA GLY A 83 -0.41 12.31 21.80
C GLY A 83 -1.24 13.39 22.48
N VAL A 84 -1.82 13.09 23.63
CA VAL A 84 -2.86 13.95 24.27
C VAL A 84 -2.28 15.22 24.93
N GLU A 85 -1.03 15.18 25.34
CA GLU A 85 -0.40 16.27 26.16
C GLU A 85 0.15 17.44 25.32
N GLY A 86 -0.09 17.45 24.00
CA GLY A 86 0.46 18.44 23.10
C GLY A 86 1.79 17.99 22.47
N TYR A 87 2.57 18.95 22.00
CA TYR A 87 3.86 18.68 21.33
C TYR A 87 4.90 19.75 21.68
N THR A 88 6.15 19.43 21.45
CA THR A 88 7.29 20.37 21.49
C THR A 88 7.92 20.47 20.12
N VAL A 89 8.48 21.65 19.80
CA VAL A 89 9.32 21.84 18.61
C VAL A 89 10.60 22.52 19.04
N GLU A 90 11.73 21.90 18.72
CA GLU A 90 13.05 22.39 19.05
C GLU A 90 14.00 22.23 17.86
N GLU A 91 15.05 23.02 17.80
CA GLU A 91 16.11 22.88 16.82
C GLU A 91 16.89 21.58 17.07
N CYS A 92 17.29 20.90 16.00
CA CYS A 92 18.06 19.65 16.09
C CYS A 92 19.13 19.57 15.00
N ASP A 93 20.03 18.61 15.15
CA ASP A 93 21.05 18.29 14.14
C ASP A 93 20.54 17.18 13.21
N LYS A 94 20.24 17.54 11.96
CA LYS A 94 19.89 16.62 10.88
C LYS A 94 20.61 17.04 9.60
N PRO A 95 21.69 16.36 9.22
CA PRO A 95 22.55 16.78 8.11
C PRO A 95 21.86 16.67 6.74
N ASP A 96 20.93 15.71 6.57
CA ASP A 96 20.28 15.44 5.29
C ASP A 96 18.88 16.07 5.21
N VAL A 97 18.53 16.55 4.01
CA VAL A 97 17.16 16.99 3.68
C VAL A 97 16.21 15.81 3.73
N GLY A 98 14.97 16.07 4.12
CA GLY A 98 13.92 15.05 4.27
C GLY A 98 13.44 14.91 5.69
N THR A 99 12.68 13.85 5.95
CA THR A 99 12.02 13.63 7.25
C THR A 99 12.36 12.27 7.82
N THR A 100 12.59 12.24 9.13
CA THR A 100 12.79 11.01 9.92
C THR A 100 11.74 10.95 11.01
N ILE A 101 10.94 9.89 11.02
CA ILE A 101 9.90 9.63 12.03
C ILE A 101 10.36 8.44 12.87
N THR A 102 10.47 8.64 14.17
CA THR A 102 10.80 7.60 15.14
C THR A 102 9.60 7.36 16.05
N LEU A 103 9.09 6.14 16.03
CA LEU A 103 8.00 5.65 16.86
C LEU A 103 8.59 4.87 18.04
N HIS A 104 8.32 5.28 19.27
CA HIS A 104 8.57 4.46 20.43
C HIS A 104 7.37 3.53 20.63
N ILE A 105 7.55 2.26 20.33
CA ILE A 105 6.47 1.26 20.31
C ILE A 105 6.04 0.93 21.74
N LYS A 106 4.72 0.98 21.98
CA LYS A 106 4.10 0.66 23.25
C LYS A 106 4.52 -0.71 23.79
N ASP A 107 4.46 -0.85 25.11
CA ASP A 107 4.59 -2.16 25.73
C ASP A 107 3.42 -3.07 25.36
N ASP A 108 3.69 -4.36 25.30
CA ASP A 108 2.69 -5.37 25.04
C ASP A 108 1.67 -5.41 26.18
N THR A 109 0.41 -5.65 25.85
CA THR A 109 -0.68 -5.86 26.79
C THR A 109 -1.21 -7.29 26.67
N ASP A 110 -2.15 -7.67 27.54
CA ASP A 110 -2.81 -8.98 27.45
C ASP A 110 -3.64 -9.12 26.15
N GLU A 111 -4.10 -8.01 25.58
CA GLU A 111 -4.96 -7.97 24.39
C GLU A 111 -4.16 -7.71 23.10
N GLU A 112 -3.07 -6.91 23.17
CA GLU A 112 -2.33 -6.42 22.00
C GLU A 112 -0.83 -6.63 22.14
N LYS A 113 -0.22 -7.26 21.12
CA LYS A 113 1.23 -7.47 21.01
C LYS A 113 1.85 -6.40 20.12
N TYR A 114 2.16 -5.25 20.69
CA TYR A 114 2.80 -4.14 19.94
C TYR A 114 4.23 -4.46 19.51
N SER A 115 4.94 -5.34 20.24
CA SER A 115 6.29 -5.78 19.88
C SER A 115 6.39 -6.40 18.49
N GLN A 116 5.28 -6.92 17.93
CA GLN A 116 5.23 -7.43 16.56
C GLN A 116 5.70 -6.40 15.51
N PHE A 117 5.47 -5.10 15.77
CA PHE A 117 5.88 -4.02 14.86
C PHE A 117 7.40 -3.72 14.93
N LEU A 118 8.16 -4.43 15.76
CA LEU A 118 9.61 -4.41 15.83
C LEU A 118 10.24 -5.61 15.11
N GLU A 119 9.42 -6.53 14.58
CA GLU A 119 9.87 -7.72 13.90
C GLU A 119 10.01 -7.50 12.39
N GLU A 120 11.15 -7.87 11.83
CA GLU A 120 11.45 -7.77 10.40
C GLU A 120 10.35 -8.41 9.53
N TYR A 121 9.94 -9.63 9.87
CA TYR A 121 8.92 -10.35 9.12
C TYR A 121 7.59 -9.62 9.09
N THR A 122 7.16 -9.06 10.20
CA THR A 122 5.90 -8.31 10.30
C THR A 122 5.94 -7.05 9.44
N ILE A 123 7.04 -6.29 9.50
CA ILE A 123 7.21 -5.09 8.68
C ILE A 123 7.21 -5.44 7.18
N LYS A 124 7.94 -6.47 6.77
CA LYS A 124 7.93 -6.94 5.37
C LYS A 124 6.52 -7.32 4.91
N THR A 125 5.78 -8.03 5.74
CA THR A 125 4.40 -8.45 5.43
C THR A 125 3.47 -7.25 5.29
N ILE A 126 3.57 -6.26 6.17
CA ILE A 126 2.76 -5.03 6.12
C ILE A 126 3.09 -4.24 4.84
N VAL A 127 4.37 -4.03 4.55
CA VAL A 127 4.79 -3.31 3.33
C VAL A 127 4.29 -4.05 2.08
N LYS A 128 4.49 -5.37 2.02
CA LYS A 128 4.06 -6.19 0.88
C LYS A 128 2.54 -6.16 0.69
N LYS A 129 1.77 -6.17 1.77
CA LYS A 129 0.31 -6.15 1.71
C LYS A 129 -0.26 -4.80 1.27
N TYR A 130 0.20 -3.71 1.89
CA TYR A 130 -0.45 -2.40 1.77
C TYR A 130 0.28 -1.41 0.86
N SER A 131 1.59 -1.56 0.68
CA SER A 131 2.47 -0.59 0.02
C SER A 131 3.34 -1.19 -1.09
N ASP A 132 3.02 -2.41 -1.54
CA ASP A 132 3.83 -3.13 -2.54
C ASP A 132 4.01 -2.33 -3.84
N TYR A 133 3.00 -1.57 -4.22
CA TYR A 133 2.97 -0.82 -5.47
C TYR A 133 3.11 0.70 -5.30
N VAL A 134 3.55 1.14 -4.13
CA VAL A 134 4.02 2.52 -3.96
C VAL A 134 5.23 2.74 -4.87
N ARG A 135 5.18 3.79 -5.68
CA ARG A 135 6.17 4.07 -6.75
C ARG A 135 7.60 4.33 -6.27
N TYR A 136 7.80 4.57 -5.00
CA TYR A 136 9.10 4.79 -4.39
C TYR A 136 9.61 3.53 -3.68
N PRO A 137 10.93 3.23 -3.72
CA PRO A 137 11.47 2.07 -3.04
C PRO A 137 11.35 2.23 -1.52
N ILE A 138 10.76 1.23 -0.87
CA ILE A 138 10.75 1.10 0.58
C ILE A 138 11.88 0.13 0.92
N ARG A 139 12.91 0.64 1.59
CA ARG A 139 14.11 -0.11 1.93
C ARG A 139 14.16 -0.44 3.41
N MET A 140 14.75 -1.56 3.73
CA MET A 140 14.99 -1.99 5.09
C MET A 140 16.32 -2.73 5.16
N THR A 141 17.13 -2.41 6.15
CA THR A 141 18.33 -3.19 6.44
C THR A 141 17.91 -4.48 7.12
N VAL A 142 18.22 -5.62 6.51
CA VAL A 142 17.84 -6.96 6.95
C VAL A 142 19.06 -7.80 7.27
N GLU A 143 18.91 -8.77 8.15
CA GLU A 143 19.98 -9.73 8.46
C GLU A 143 19.81 -10.99 7.61
N LYS A 144 20.77 -11.21 6.69
CA LYS A 144 20.80 -12.44 5.87
C LYS A 144 21.93 -13.34 6.30
N ARG A 145 21.65 -14.63 6.29
CA ARG A 145 22.68 -15.67 6.51
C ARG A 145 23.26 -16.07 5.18
N HIS A 146 24.56 -15.84 5.01
CA HIS A 146 25.33 -16.30 3.86
C HIS A 146 26.26 -17.43 4.28
N LEU A 147 26.46 -18.39 3.37
CA LEU A 147 27.50 -19.38 3.57
C LEU A 147 28.86 -18.67 3.53
N LYS A 148 29.66 -18.88 4.56
CA LYS A 148 31.00 -18.25 4.67
C LYS A 148 31.91 -18.77 3.57
N GLU A 149 32.57 -17.87 2.88
CA GLU A 149 33.40 -18.18 1.74
C GLU A 149 34.49 -19.20 2.15
N GLY A 150 34.59 -20.32 1.42
CA GLY A 150 35.56 -21.41 1.66
C GLY A 150 35.13 -22.46 2.72
N THR A 151 33.87 -22.40 3.17
CA THR A 151 33.30 -23.42 4.09
C THR A 151 32.05 -24.05 3.49
N GLU A 152 31.72 -25.29 3.88
CA GLU A 152 30.51 -25.99 3.44
C GLU A 152 29.33 -25.85 4.40
N ASP A 153 29.60 -25.56 5.71
CA ASP A 153 28.59 -25.59 6.77
C ASP A 153 28.62 -24.36 7.69
N GLU A 154 29.56 -23.43 7.52
CA GLU A 154 29.62 -22.23 8.35
C GLU A 154 28.85 -21.08 7.70
N TYR A 155 27.94 -20.45 8.46
CA TYR A 155 27.15 -19.29 8.02
C TYR A 155 27.58 -18.04 8.77
N GLU A 156 27.66 -16.93 8.05
CA GLU A 156 27.81 -15.60 8.65
C GLU A 156 26.53 -14.79 8.44
N THR A 157 26.22 -13.91 9.38
CA THR A 157 25.10 -12.99 9.29
C THR A 157 25.60 -11.66 8.77
N VAL A 158 25.10 -11.24 7.61
CA VAL A 158 25.43 -9.96 6.97
C VAL A 158 24.22 -9.07 6.96
N LYS A 159 24.43 -7.78 7.22
CA LYS A 159 23.38 -6.76 7.08
C LYS A 159 23.35 -6.25 5.64
N GLU A 160 22.19 -6.35 4.99
CA GLU A 160 21.97 -5.90 3.62
C GLU A 160 20.76 -5.01 3.54
N ASP A 161 20.82 -4.00 2.67
CA ASP A 161 19.67 -3.19 2.33
C ASP A 161 18.82 -3.89 1.29
N GLU A 162 17.57 -4.20 1.64
CA GLU A 162 16.61 -4.85 0.78
C GLU A 162 15.47 -3.88 0.41
N THR A 163 15.09 -3.85 -0.86
CA THR A 163 13.88 -3.17 -1.30
C THR A 163 12.69 -4.11 -1.11
N LEU A 164 11.75 -3.72 -0.24
CA LEU A 164 10.64 -4.56 0.20
C LEU A 164 9.47 -4.58 -0.78
N ASN A 165 9.26 -3.49 -1.51
CA ASN A 165 8.11 -3.32 -2.41
C ASN A 165 8.48 -3.50 -3.89
N SER A 166 7.49 -3.87 -4.69
CA SER A 166 7.65 -4.13 -6.12
C SER A 166 7.60 -2.88 -6.98
N MET A 167 7.05 -1.78 -6.49
CA MET A 167 6.89 -0.45 -7.11
C MET A 167 6.06 -0.43 -8.40
N ILE A 168 6.27 -1.38 -9.31
CA ILE A 168 5.62 -1.40 -10.62
C ILE A 168 4.52 -2.46 -10.64
N PRO A 169 3.25 -2.06 -10.59
CA PRO A 169 2.14 -2.99 -10.63
C PRO A 169 1.99 -3.61 -12.02
N LEU A 170 1.78 -4.94 -12.06
CA LEU A 170 1.64 -5.68 -13.31
C LEU A 170 0.51 -5.12 -14.19
N TRP A 171 -0.60 -4.68 -13.56
CA TRP A 171 -1.78 -4.16 -14.26
C TRP A 171 -1.61 -2.77 -14.87
N LYS A 172 -0.54 -2.04 -14.49
CA LYS A 172 -0.18 -0.75 -15.10
C LYS A 172 0.76 -0.91 -16.29
N LYS A 173 1.39 -2.09 -16.45
CA LYS A 173 2.27 -2.36 -17.60
C LYS A 173 1.48 -2.50 -18.89
N ASN A 174 2.12 -2.21 -20.01
CA ASN A 174 1.53 -2.47 -21.32
C ASN A 174 1.36 -3.99 -21.53
N LYS A 175 0.16 -4.44 -21.86
CA LYS A 175 -0.14 -5.86 -22.11
C LYS A 175 0.76 -6.54 -23.11
N LYS A 176 1.26 -5.80 -24.11
CA LYS A 176 2.14 -6.35 -25.16
C LYS A 176 3.52 -6.70 -24.64
N GLU A 177 3.90 -6.15 -23.50
CA GLU A 177 5.20 -6.35 -22.86
C GLU A 177 5.17 -7.43 -21.78
N ILE A 178 3.96 -7.85 -21.35
CA ILE A 178 3.78 -8.86 -20.31
C ILE A 178 3.68 -10.25 -20.93
N LYS A 179 4.56 -11.14 -20.48
CA LYS A 179 4.53 -12.55 -20.91
C LYS A 179 3.45 -13.33 -20.16
N PRO A 180 2.86 -14.38 -20.74
CA PRO A 180 1.88 -15.24 -20.06
C PRO A 180 2.36 -15.76 -18.71
N GLU A 181 3.66 -16.10 -18.61
CA GLU A 181 4.28 -16.64 -17.40
C GLU A 181 4.30 -15.60 -16.26
N GLU A 182 4.39 -14.30 -16.56
CA GLU A 182 4.32 -13.23 -15.55
C GLU A 182 2.92 -13.15 -14.93
N TYR A 183 1.86 -13.33 -15.73
CA TYR A 183 0.48 -13.39 -15.22
C TYR A 183 0.25 -14.64 -14.36
N GLU A 184 0.78 -15.80 -14.79
CA GLU A 184 0.67 -17.04 -14.03
C GLU A 184 1.40 -16.95 -12.70
N ALA A 185 2.62 -16.42 -12.70
CA ALA A 185 3.42 -16.22 -11.49
C ALA A 185 2.71 -15.25 -10.52
N PHE A 186 2.22 -14.12 -11.05
CA PHE A 186 1.46 -13.16 -10.26
C PHE A 186 0.20 -13.78 -9.63
N TYR A 187 -0.56 -14.55 -10.42
CA TYR A 187 -1.78 -15.21 -9.94
C TYR A 187 -1.49 -16.20 -8.81
N LYS A 188 -0.49 -17.07 -9.00
CA LYS A 188 -0.09 -18.07 -8.02
C LYS A 188 0.39 -17.45 -6.71
N ASP A 189 1.25 -16.44 -6.81
CA ASP A 189 1.79 -15.75 -5.64
C ASP A 189 0.70 -14.95 -4.90
N LYS A 190 -0.08 -14.15 -5.64
CA LYS A 190 -1.05 -13.23 -5.07
C LYS A 190 -2.26 -13.92 -4.44
N PHE A 191 -2.73 -15.00 -5.06
CA PHE A 191 -3.94 -15.70 -4.64
C PHE A 191 -3.65 -17.07 -4.02
N MET A 192 -2.38 -17.38 -3.77
CA MET A 192 -1.92 -18.65 -3.16
C MET A 192 -2.50 -19.88 -3.86
N ASP A 193 -2.52 -19.83 -5.19
CA ASP A 193 -3.04 -20.90 -6.04
C ASP A 193 -1.89 -21.68 -6.68
N TYR A 194 -2.00 -22.98 -6.78
CA TYR A 194 -0.96 -23.86 -7.36
C TYR A 194 -1.12 -24.05 -8.86
N GLU A 195 -2.33 -23.85 -9.37
CA GLU A 195 -2.64 -24.01 -10.78
C GLU A 195 -2.62 -22.65 -11.50
N LYS A 196 -2.51 -22.72 -12.82
CA LYS A 196 -2.65 -21.52 -13.64
C LYS A 196 -4.12 -21.18 -13.86
N PRO A 197 -4.49 -19.92 -14.03
CA PRO A 197 -5.85 -19.54 -14.33
C PRO A 197 -6.26 -20.03 -15.75
N LEU A 198 -7.53 -20.36 -15.94
CA LEU A 198 -8.10 -20.64 -17.27
C LEU A 198 -8.02 -19.41 -18.18
N LYS A 199 -8.30 -18.25 -17.63
CA LYS A 199 -8.32 -17.00 -18.39
C LYS A 199 -7.78 -15.84 -17.59
N VAL A 200 -7.00 -15.00 -18.25
CA VAL A 200 -6.57 -13.69 -17.76
C VAL A 200 -7.34 -12.60 -18.51
N ILE A 201 -7.94 -11.69 -17.77
CA ILE A 201 -8.67 -10.53 -18.30
C ILE A 201 -7.96 -9.28 -17.78
N HIS A 202 -7.13 -8.68 -18.62
CA HIS A 202 -6.40 -7.45 -18.28
C HIS A 202 -6.86 -6.32 -19.19
N TYR A 203 -7.36 -5.23 -18.64
CA TYR A 203 -7.80 -4.08 -19.42
C TYR A 203 -7.77 -2.79 -18.61
N LYS A 204 -7.69 -1.68 -19.33
CA LYS A 204 -7.82 -0.32 -18.83
C LYS A 204 -9.09 0.29 -19.39
N THR A 205 -9.80 1.06 -18.60
CA THR A 205 -10.99 1.82 -19.00
C THR A 205 -10.73 3.29 -18.72
N GLU A 206 -11.03 4.12 -19.70
CA GLU A 206 -11.02 5.58 -19.60
C GLU A 206 -12.41 6.11 -19.96
N GLY A 207 -12.96 7.05 -19.21
CA GLY A 207 -14.27 7.60 -19.46
C GLY A 207 -14.99 8.06 -18.19
N GLN A 208 -16.22 7.57 -17.98
CA GLN A 208 -17.00 7.92 -16.77
C GLN A 208 -16.39 7.39 -15.48
N ALA A 209 -15.62 6.31 -15.56
CA ALA A 209 -14.75 5.80 -14.51
C ALA A 209 -13.42 5.38 -15.14
N THR A 210 -12.32 5.87 -14.58
CA THR A 210 -10.96 5.51 -15.01
C THR A 210 -10.39 4.50 -14.06
N TYR A 211 -10.05 3.32 -14.58
CA TYR A 211 -9.46 2.25 -13.78
C TYR A 211 -8.71 1.22 -14.62
N ASP A 212 -7.78 0.55 -14.00
CA ASP A 212 -7.12 -0.65 -14.50
C ASP A 212 -7.70 -1.88 -13.81
N ALA A 213 -7.90 -2.96 -14.55
CA ALA A 213 -8.39 -4.23 -14.01
C ALA A 213 -7.55 -5.40 -14.48
N LEU A 214 -7.19 -6.27 -13.55
CA LEU A 214 -6.54 -7.54 -13.81
C LEU A 214 -7.34 -8.65 -13.10
N LEU A 215 -8.11 -9.41 -13.89
CA LEU A 215 -9.00 -10.42 -13.39
C LEU A 215 -8.56 -11.80 -13.89
N PHE A 216 -8.84 -12.82 -13.09
CA PHE A 216 -8.50 -14.21 -13.37
C PHE A 216 -9.72 -15.11 -13.20
N ILE A 217 -9.95 -15.98 -14.17
CA ILE A 217 -10.89 -17.07 -14.04
C ILE A 217 -10.08 -18.29 -13.60
N PRO A 218 -10.29 -18.80 -12.37
CA PRO A 218 -9.58 -19.97 -11.85
C PRO A 218 -9.84 -21.24 -12.69
N SER A 219 -8.90 -22.17 -12.68
CA SER A 219 -9.08 -23.50 -13.30
C SER A 219 -10.01 -24.42 -12.50
N HIS A 220 -10.17 -24.13 -11.22
CA HIS A 220 -11.02 -24.88 -10.29
C HIS A 220 -11.68 -23.92 -9.29
N ALA A 221 -12.78 -24.36 -8.68
CA ALA A 221 -13.41 -23.60 -7.62
C ALA A 221 -12.48 -23.54 -6.40
N PRO A 222 -12.39 -22.37 -5.69
CA PRO A 222 -11.65 -22.29 -4.43
C PRO A 222 -12.11 -23.40 -3.47
N PHE A 223 -11.17 -23.91 -2.65
CA PHE A 223 -11.46 -25.02 -1.74
C PHE A 223 -12.61 -24.73 -0.78
N ASP A 224 -12.72 -23.49 -0.32
CA ASP A 224 -13.74 -22.99 0.61
C ASP A 224 -14.99 -22.43 -0.08
N TYR A 225 -15.09 -22.51 -1.43
CA TYR A 225 -16.13 -21.85 -2.23
C TYR A 225 -17.56 -22.14 -1.78
N TYR A 226 -17.82 -23.36 -1.30
CA TYR A 226 -19.13 -23.78 -0.84
C TYR A 226 -19.32 -23.68 0.67
N THR A 227 -18.37 -23.08 1.39
CA THR A 227 -18.46 -22.85 2.84
C THR A 227 -19.09 -21.50 3.15
N LYS A 228 -19.51 -21.30 4.40
CA LYS A 228 -20.03 -20.00 4.86
C LYS A 228 -18.93 -18.96 5.07
N GLU A 229 -17.71 -19.42 5.22
CA GLU A 229 -16.51 -18.60 5.41
C GLU A 229 -15.99 -18.01 4.09
N TYR A 230 -16.47 -18.55 2.93
CA TYR A 230 -16.06 -18.03 1.64
C TYR A 230 -16.53 -16.58 1.45
N GLU A 231 -15.57 -15.71 1.22
CA GLU A 231 -15.83 -14.31 0.91
C GLU A 231 -15.46 -13.97 -0.52
N LYS A 232 -16.47 -13.62 -1.32
CA LYS A 232 -16.26 -13.10 -2.67
C LYS A 232 -15.65 -11.70 -2.62
N GLY A 233 -15.04 -11.27 -3.68
CA GLY A 233 -14.63 -9.88 -3.90
C GLY A 233 -13.31 -9.77 -4.63
N LEU A 234 -13.12 -8.61 -5.25
CA LEU A 234 -11.87 -8.24 -5.88
C LEU A 234 -11.07 -7.34 -4.94
N GLN A 235 -9.75 -7.41 -5.04
CA GLN A 235 -8.91 -6.42 -4.36
C GLN A 235 -9.13 -5.05 -4.99
N LEU A 236 -9.34 -4.05 -4.17
CA LEU A 236 -9.53 -2.67 -4.60
C LEU A 236 -8.31 -1.85 -4.20
N TYR A 237 -7.68 -1.28 -5.20
CA TYR A 237 -6.56 -0.36 -5.05
C TYR A 237 -6.97 1.05 -5.43
N SER A 238 -6.32 2.03 -4.83
CA SER A 238 -6.33 3.40 -5.29
C SER A 238 -4.89 3.91 -5.31
N LYS A 239 -4.40 4.30 -6.48
CA LYS A 239 -3.02 4.77 -6.68
C LYS A 239 -1.94 3.80 -6.15
N GLY A 240 -2.14 2.51 -6.38
CA GLY A 240 -1.20 1.46 -5.95
C GLY A 240 -1.24 1.13 -4.46
N VAL A 241 -2.14 1.73 -3.68
CA VAL A 241 -2.37 1.42 -2.27
C VAL A 241 -3.59 0.51 -2.13
N LEU A 242 -3.46 -0.59 -1.42
CA LEU A 242 -4.58 -1.49 -1.14
C LEU A 242 -5.59 -0.79 -0.21
N ILE A 243 -6.82 -0.65 -0.70
CA ILE A 243 -7.94 -0.06 0.04
C ILE A 243 -8.81 -1.15 0.69
N MET A 244 -9.08 -2.21 -0.08
CA MET A 244 -9.95 -3.29 0.38
C MET A 244 -9.49 -4.61 -0.23
N ASP A 245 -9.26 -5.62 0.60
CA ASP A 245 -8.77 -6.93 0.16
C ASP A 245 -9.86 -7.73 -0.58
N LYS A 246 -11.12 -7.57 -0.17
CA LYS A 246 -12.29 -8.21 -0.77
C LYS A 246 -13.45 -7.23 -0.91
N CYS A 247 -13.45 -6.46 -1.99
CA CYS A 247 -14.55 -5.57 -2.33
C CYS A 247 -15.70 -6.38 -2.94
N LYS A 248 -16.69 -6.70 -2.12
CA LYS A 248 -17.85 -7.57 -2.48
C LYS A 248 -18.74 -6.90 -3.54
N ASP A 249 -18.78 -5.57 -3.57
CA ASP A 249 -19.63 -4.79 -4.46
C ASP A 249 -19.17 -4.78 -5.91
N LEU A 250 -17.93 -5.21 -6.17
CA LEU A 250 -17.37 -5.29 -7.52
C LEU A 250 -17.82 -6.54 -8.30
N LEU A 251 -18.33 -7.57 -7.62
CA LEU A 251 -18.74 -8.82 -8.24
C LEU A 251 -20.15 -9.23 -7.84
N PRO A 252 -21.03 -9.57 -8.79
CA PRO A 252 -22.27 -10.24 -8.51
C PRO A 252 -22.02 -11.66 -7.99
N ASP A 253 -23.02 -12.27 -7.33
CA ASP A 253 -22.85 -13.60 -6.69
C ASP A 253 -22.47 -14.70 -7.68
N HIS A 254 -23.01 -14.66 -8.89
CA HIS A 254 -22.73 -15.66 -9.91
C HIS A 254 -21.30 -15.59 -10.47
N PHE A 255 -20.57 -14.51 -10.24
CA PHE A 255 -19.14 -14.38 -10.57
C PHE A 255 -18.24 -14.40 -9.33
N SER A 256 -18.74 -14.88 -8.20
CA SER A 256 -17.99 -14.91 -6.94
C SER A 256 -16.67 -15.69 -7.01
N PHE A 257 -16.53 -16.61 -7.96
CA PHE A 257 -15.30 -17.38 -8.19
C PHE A 257 -14.18 -16.58 -8.86
N VAL A 258 -14.47 -15.43 -9.47
CA VAL A 258 -13.45 -14.61 -10.14
C VAL A 258 -12.52 -13.99 -9.11
N LYS A 259 -11.22 -14.14 -9.32
CA LYS A 259 -10.17 -13.51 -8.52
C LYS A 259 -9.56 -12.34 -9.29
N GLY A 260 -8.95 -11.42 -8.60
CA GLY A 260 -8.29 -10.29 -9.27
C GLY A 260 -8.36 -9.00 -8.49
N LEU A 261 -8.08 -7.92 -9.21
CA LEU A 261 -8.02 -6.60 -8.63
C LEU A 261 -8.52 -5.51 -9.59
N VAL A 262 -8.85 -4.39 -8.99
CA VAL A 262 -9.16 -3.13 -9.65
C VAL A 262 -8.35 -2.02 -9.01
N ASP A 263 -7.72 -1.16 -9.80
CA ASP A 263 -7.01 0.03 -9.35
C ASP A 263 -7.63 1.26 -10.00
N SER A 264 -8.26 2.11 -9.20
CA SER A 264 -8.91 3.33 -9.67
C SER A 264 -8.45 4.55 -8.90
N GLU A 265 -8.17 5.62 -9.64
CA GLU A 265 -7.77 6.93 -9.07
C GLU A 265 -8.97 7.81 -8.72
N ASP A 266 -10.15 7.50 -9.29
CA ASP A 266 -11.36 8.31 -9.22
C ASP A 266 -12.28 7.97 -8.04
N LEU A 267 -11.89 7.03 -7.18
CA LEU A 267 -12.71 6.61 -6.05
C LEU A 267 -12.77 7.68 -4.96
N SER A 268 -13.99 7.96 -4.50
CA SER A 268 -14.20 8.80 -3.33
C SER A 268 -13.96 7.98 -2.05
N LEU A 269 -12.84 8.22 -1.40
CA LEU A 269 -12.49 7.59 -0.14
C LEU A 269 -12.87 8.50 1.03
N ASN A 270 -13.31 7.90 2.13
CA ASN A 270 -13.46 8.60 3.40
C ASN A 270 -12.10 8.78 4.10
N ILE A 271 -12.11 9.40 5.28
CA ILE A 271 -10.91 9.64 6.10
C ILE A 271 -10.19 8.34 6.46
N SER A 272 -10.93 7.25 6.70
CA SER A 272 -10.39 5.91 6.99
C SER A 272 -9.89 5.17 5.75
N ARG A 273 -9.91 5.82 4.58
CA ARG A 273 -9.62 5.22 3.26
C ARG A 273 -10.54 4.06 2.89
N GLU A 274 -11.73 4.03 3.45
CA GLU A 274 -12.78 3.13 3.03
C GLU A 274 -13.59 3.77 1.91
N VAL A 275 -14.12 2.96 1.01
CA VAL A 275 -15.02 3.45 -0.04
C VAL A 275 -16.31 3.93 0.59
N LEU A 276 -16.78 5.12 0.21
CA LEU A 276 -18.06 5.63 0.67
C LEU A 276 -19.18 4.67 0.26
N GLN A 277 -20.05 4.33 1.21
CA GLN A 277 -21.23 3.51 0.93
C GLN A 277 -22.03 4.13 -0.23
N HIS A 278 -22.37 3.31 -1.23
CA HIS A 278 -23.08 3.72 -2.44
C HIS A 278 -22.30 4.65 -3.39
N ASP A 279 -20.98 4.56 -3.42
CA ASP A 279 -20.16 5.27 -4.40
C ASP A 279 -20.67 4.95 -5.83
N HIS A 280 -21.02 6.01 -6.56
CA HIS A 280 -21.53 5.90 -7.93
C HIS A 280 -20.46 5.33 -8.87
N GLN A 281 -19.21 5.69 -8.68
CA GLN A 281 -18.08 5.20 -9.46
C GLN A 281 -17.88 3.70 -9.27
N LEU A 282 -17.96 3.22 -8.02
CA LEU A 282 -17.85 1.79 -7.72
C LEU A 282 -18.91 0.97 -8.44
N LYS A 283 -20.16 1.46 -8.48
CA LYS A 283 -21.27 0.82 -9.21
C LYS A 283 -21.05 0.79 -10.72
N LEU A 284 -20.51 1.84 -11.30
CA LEU A 284 -20.16 1.88 -12.72
C LEU A 284 -19.06 0.88 -13.05
N ILE A 285 -18.03 0.82 -12.21
CA ILE A 285 -16.92 -0.15 -12.32
C ILE A 285 -17.49 -1.57 -12.26
N ALA A 286 -18.28 -1.90 -11.24
CA ALA A 286 -18.88 -3.22 -11.07
C ALA A 286 -19.69 -3.67 -12.30
N LYS A 287 -20.56 -2.80 -12.82
CA LYS A 287 -21.38 -3.08 -14.02
C LYS A 287 -20.52 -3.32 -15.27
N THR A 288 -19.40 -2.62 -15.39
CA THR A 288 -18.48 -2.80 -16.52
C THR A 288 -17.71 -4.10 -16.39
N ILE A 289 -17.25 -4.43 -15.17
CA ILE A 289 -16.59 -5.69 -14.86
C ILE A 289 -17.48 -6.89 -15.17
N GLU A 290 -18.74 -6.86 -14.68
CA GLU A 290 -19.73 -7.90 -14.95
C GLU A 290 -19.90 -8.18 -16.44
N LYS A 291 -20.12 -7.14 -17.23
CA LYS A 291 -20.23 -7.27 -18.70
C LYS A 291 -18.96 -7.81 -19.35
N LYS A 292 -17.79 -7.40 -18.83
CA LYS A 292 -16.52 -7.85 -19.37
C LYS A 292 -16.27 -9.32 -19.08
N ILE A 293 -16.56 -9.79 -17.88
CA ILE A 293 -16.46 -11.21 -17.51
C ILE A 293 -17.42 -12.04 -18.37
N ASP A 294 -18.69 -11.65 -18.46
CA ASP A 294 -19.69 -12.33 -19.28
C ASP A 294 -19.25 -12.48 -20.76
N SER A 295 -18.73 -11.40 -21.33
CA SER A 295 -18.22 -11.41 -22.71
C SER A 295 -17.03 -12.35 -22.89
N GLU A 296 -16.09 -12.40 -21.93
CA GLU A 296 -14.93 -13.28 -22.05
C GLU A 296 -15.29 -14.75 -21.81
N LEU A 297 -16.24 -15.05 -20.91
CA LEU A 297 -16.76 -16.40 -20.72
C LEU A 297 -17.49 -16.90 -21.98
N LYS A 298 -18.32 -16.07 -22.62
CA LYS A 298 -18.98 -16.42 -23.89
C LYS A 298 -17.96 -16.76 -24.98
N LYS A 299 -16.91 -15.97 -25.11
CA LYS A 299 -15.83 -16.26 -26.07
C LYS A 299 -15.11 -17.58 -25.77
N MET A 300 -14.91 -17.91 -24.48
CA MET A 300 -14.31 -19.20 -24.13
C MET A 300 -15.19 -20.37 -24.56
N LEU A 301 -16.50 -20.26 -24.38
CA LEU A 301 -17.47 -21.30 -24.83
C LEU A 301 -17.56 -21.45 -26.35
N GLU A 302 -17.23 -20.41 -27.11
CA GLU A 302 -17.24 -20.47 -28.58
C GLU A 302 -15.94 -21.04 -29.17
N THR A 303 -14.87 -21.09 -28.39
CA THR A 303 -13.55 -21.54 -28.85
C THR A 303 -13.18 -22.94 -28.40
N ASP A 304 -13.90 -23.53 -27.48
CA ASP A 304 -13.84 -24.95 -27.06
C ASP A 304 -14.91 -25.81 -27.79
#